data_6fe60eb78c0b66ad2aac6f726fbbe014
#
_entry.id   6fe60eb78c0b66ad2aac6f726fbbe014
#
_cell.length_a   1.000
_cell.length_b   1.000
_cell.length_c   1.000
_cell.angle_alpha   90.00
_cell.angle_beta   90.00
_cell.angle_gamma   90.00
#
_symmetry.space_group_name_H-M   'P 1'
#
loop_
_entity.id
_entity.type
_entity.pdbx_description
1 polymer ?
#
loop_
_entity_poly.entity_id
_entity_poly.type
_entity_poly.pdbx_seq_one_letter_code
_entity_poly.pdbx_strand_id
1 'polypeptide(L)'
;MKKLIITLSLILLFGCNSSRNSSINDLIKKGDLKTLKKKKKESVDLMNDLRLDLNEINKGITLLDKNEQIQVISKFNVIEKEFNTYVKLQANLKSRKNVVILSEFQGPLKNLFVREGQLVKKGQLLAEINDSGLKEQLDQMLIQANFTKDNFDRVKRLWEKNIGSEMQFLKAKSDFETSNKMVEQIRDQLSKTKIYAPFDGEIDEIISNPGSNLVPGSPMLRVVNLDIIYAEAQVPEKYVSSIELGTQALVSIPLLNKEVTSKIVQSGNFINPNNRTFRVEAPVENKDKRIKQNLNARIKIKNYSNLNALVVPLRVLREDASGKTFIYKLATTDKKNIFLTVKIFVEIGANNDEEIEIIKGLSEGDIIVLEGANNVEDNQRVRVIE
;
A
#
# COMPACT_ATOMS: atom_id res chain seq x y z
N MET A 1 -6.05 -78.42 -62.85
CA MET A 1 -6.15 -77.10 -63.47
C MET A 1 -7.15 -76.31 -62.73
N LYS A 2 -6.82 -75.57 -61.71
CA LYS A 2 -7.61 -74.56 -60.99
C LYS A 2 -6.81 -74.13 -59.75
N LYS A 3 -5.90 -73.28 -59.94
CA LYS A 3 -5.25 -72.52 -58.89
C LYS A 3 -4.59 -71.28 -59.56
N LEU A 4 -5.25 -70.18 -59.54
CA LEU A 4 -4.68 -68.84 -59.66
C LEU A 4 -5.84 -67.86 -59.69
N ILE A 5 -6.07 -67.12 -58.67
CA ILE A 5 -6.75 -65.84 -58.55
C ILE A 5 -7.28 -65.74 -57.13
N ILE A 6 -6.43 -65.50 -56.15
CA ILE A 6 -6.78 -64.84 -54.86
C ILE A 6 -5.51 -64.28 -54.29
N THR A 7 -5.03 -63.19 -54.82
CA THR A 7 -4.01 -62.31 -54.15
C THR A 7 -4.05 -60.92 -54.79
N LEU A 8 -5.10 -60.17 -54.59
CA LEU A 8 -5.06 -58.72 -54.82
C LEU A 8 -6.30 -58.05 -54.19
N SER A 9 -6.34 -57.98 -52.90
CA SER A 9 -7.29 -57.06 -52.20
C SER A 9 -6.97 -56.93 -50.72
N LEU A 10 -5.77 -56.44 -50.37
CA LEU A 10 -5.47 -56.07 -48.99
C LEU A 10 -4.34 -55.01 -48.91
N ILE A 11 -4.49 -53.90 -49.59
CA ILE A 11 -3.66 -52.71 -49.37
C ILE A 11 -4.50 -51.48 -49.66
N LEU A 12 -5.36 -51.05 -48.76
CA LEU A 12 -5.94 -49.67 -48.71
C LEU A 12 -6.69 -49.43 -47.41
N LEU A 13 -6.00 -49.51 -46.26
CA LEU A 13 -6.51 -48.97 -45.00
C LEU A 13 -5.38 -48.61 -44.01
N PHE A 14 -4.39 -47.84 -44.47
CA PHE A 14 -3.48 -47.12 -43.53
C PHE A 14 -2.98 -45.86 -44.23
N GLY A 15 -3.69 -44.77 -44.04
CA GLY A 15 -3.21 -43.49 -44.58
C GLY A 15 -4.12 -42.31 -44.34
N CYS A 16 -4.48 -42.02 -43.12
CA CYS A 16 -5.13 -40.75 -42.84
C CYS A 16 -5.00 -40.31 -41.38
N ASN A 17 -3.82 -40.20 -40.83
CA ASN A 17 -3.68 -39.40 -39.60
C ASN A 17 -2.27 -38.80 -39.28
N SER A 18 -1.27 -38.99 -40.17
CA SER A 18 0.08 -38.45 -39.88
C SER A 18 0.46 -37.25 -40.72
N SER A 19 -0.28 -36.90 -41.79
CA SER A 19 0.10 -35.84 -42.72
C SER A 19 -0.19 -34.39 -42.24
N ARG A 20 -1.08 -34.21 -41.27
CA ARG A 20 -1.46 -32.87 -40.79
C ARG A 20 -0.41 -32.26 -39.86
N ASN A 21 0.20 -33.03 -38.96
CA ASN A 21 1.20 -32.54 -38.01
C ASN A 21 2.59 -32.32 -38.61
N SER A 22 3.02 -33.18 -39.57
CA SER A 22 4.27 -33.01 -40.24
C SER A 22 4.36 -31.70 -41.04
N SER A 23 3.27 -31.32 -41.71
CA SER A 23 3.24 -30.10 -42.55
C SER A 23 3.29 -28.79 -41.76
N ILE A 24 2.79 -28.74 -40.53
CA ILE A 24 2.85 -27.52 -39.68
C ILE A 24 4.24 -27.36 -39.09
N ASN A 25 4.85 -28.43 -38.60
CA ASN A 25 6.22 -28.43 -38.09
C ASN A 25 7.27 -28.07 -39.18
N ASP A 26 7.05 -28.50 -40.42
CA ASP A 26 7.91 -28.14 -41.53
C ASP A 26 7.79 -26.67 -41.92
N LEU A 27 6.60 -26.07 -41.81
CA LEU A 27 6.39 -24.64 -42.05
C LEU A 27 7.03 -23.80 -40.94
N ILE A 28 6.96 -24.26 -39.66
CA ILE A 28 7.65 -23.63 -38.54
C ILE A 28 9.16 -23.64 -38.74
N LYS A 29 9.73 -24.80 -39.11
CA LYS A 29 11.18 -24.94 -39.39
C LYS A 29 11.67 -24.08 -40.56
N LYS A 30 10.83 -23.88 -41.58
CA LYS A 30 11.12 -23.04 -42.75
C LYS A 30 10.89 -21.54 -42.48
N GLY A 31 10.30 -21.13 -41.35
CA GLY A 31 10.05 -19.74 -41.03
C GLY A 31 8.99 -19.05 -41.90
N ASP A 32 8.12 -19.82 -42.60
CA ASP A 32 7.10 -19.28 -43.51
C ASP A 32 5.87 -18.76 -42.74
N LEU A 33 6.01 -17.53 -42.24
CA LEU A 33 4.97 -16.84 -41.46
C LEU A 33 3.69 -16.60 -42.27
N LYS A 34 3.79 -16.38 -43.59
CA LYS A 34 2.63 -16.09 -44.43
C LYS A 34 1.74 -17.32 -44.58
N THR A 35 2.34 -18.47 -44.87
CA THR A 35 1.60 -19.74 -44.98
C THR A 35 1.07 -20.23 -43.64
N LEU A 36 1.81 -20.00 -42.53
CA LEU A 36 1.32 -20.27 -41.16
C LEU A 36 0.09 -19.43 -40.80
N LYS A 37 0.08 -18.12 -41.12
CA LYS A 37 -1.08 -17.26 -40.93
C LYS A 37 -2.29 -17.70 -41.75
N LYS A 38 -2.07 -18.13 -43.00
CA LYS A 38 -3.12 -18.67 -43.86
C LYS A 38 -3.72 -19.96 -43.29
N LYS A 39 -2.89 -20.91 -42.88
CA LYS A 39 -3.30 -22.14 -42.24
C LYS A 39 -4.04 -21.93 -40.92
N LYS A 40 -3.58 -20.95 -40.12
CA LYS A 40 -4.30 -20.54 -38.89
C LYS A 40 -5.73 -20.10 -39.23
N LYS A 41 -5.87 -19.23 -40.24
CA LYS A 41 -7.20 -18.77 -40.68
C LYS A 41 -8.09 -19.92 -41.14
N GLU A 42 -7.58 -20.78 -42.03
CA GLU A 42 -8.32 -21.98 -42.50
C GLU A 42 -8.73 -22.90 -41.36
N SER A 43 -7.89 -23.11 -40.37
CA SER A 43 -8.23 -23.92 -39.19
C SER A 43 -9.27 -23.26 -38.30
N VAL A 44 -9.26 -21.93 -38.17
CA VAL A 44 -10.30 -21.18 -37.44
C VAL A 44 -11.63 -21.23 -38.17
N ASP A 45 -11.63 -21.05 -39.49
CA ASP A 45 -12.85 -21.14 -40.30
C ASP A 45 -13.45 -22.55 -40.20
N LEU A 46 -12.66 -23.61 -40.36
CA LEU A 46 -13.07 -24.99 -40.17
C LEU A 46 -13.61 -25.28 -38.76
N MET A 47 -12.98 -24.69 -37.73
CA MET A 47 -13.46 -24.83 -36.35
C MET A 47 -14.83 -24.17 -36.16
N ASN A 48 -15.07 -23.03 -36.83
CA ASN A 48 -16.38 -22.36 -36.81
C ASN A 48 -17.46 -23.19 -37.50
N ASP A 49 -17.14 -23.76 -38.67
CA ASP A 49 -18.09 -24.65 -39.42
C ASP A 49 -18.43 -25.90 -38.59
N LEU A 50 -17.43 -26.59 -38.03
CA LEU A 50 -17.65 -27.74 -37.15
C LEU A 50 -18.48 -27.36 -35.89
N ARG A 51 -18.35 -26.14 -35.41
CA ARG A 51 -19.15 -25.65 -34.28
C ARG A 51 -20.61 -25.43 -34.67
N LEU A 52 -20.88 -24.95 -35.89
CA LEU A 52 -22.23 -24.84 -36.42
C LEU A 52 -22.86 -26.22 -36.58
N ASP A 53 -22.13 -27.18 -37.15
CA ASP A 53 -22.60 -28.59 -37.32
C ASP A 53 -22.89 -29.23 -35.95
N LEU A 54 -22.00 -29.05 -34.95
CA LEU A 54 -22.25 -29.52 -33.59
C LEU A 54 -23.51 -28.92 -32.97
N ASN A 55 -23.76 -27.63 -33.21
CA ASN A 55 -24.98 -26.99 -32.75
C ASN A 55 -26.23 -27.56 -33.39
N GLU A 56 -26.19 -27.88 -34.69
CA GLU A 56 -27.32 -28.54 -35.41
C GLU A 56 -27.53 -29.98 -34.93
N ILE A 57 -26.44 -30.73 -34.73
CA ILE A 57 -26.50 -32.09 -34.17
C ILE A 57 -27.09 -32.07 -32.77
N ASN A 58 -26.62 -31.16 -31.89
CA ASN A 58 -27.17 -31.04 -30.55
C ASN A 58 -28.65 -30.65 -30.53
N LYS A 59 -29.07 -29.72 -31.42
CA LYS A 59 -30.51 -29.44 -31.61
C LYS A 59 -31.28 -30.67 -32.02
N GLY A 60 -30.74 -31.47 -32.96
CA GLY A 60 -31.33 -32.72 -33.39
C GLY A 60 -31.44 -33.77 -32.28
N ILE A 61 -30.40 -33.93 -31.48
CA ILE A 61 -30.38 -34.79 -30.29
C ILE A 61 -31.44 -34.33 -29.28
N THR A 62 -31.51 -33.05 -28.98
CA THR A 62 -32.48 -32.45 -28.03
C THR A 62 -33.94 -32.67 -28.48
N LEU A 63 -34.18 -32.71 -29.78
CA LEU A 63 -35.53 -33.00 -30.33
C LEU A 63 -35.89 -34.48 -30.32
N LEU A 64 -34.92 -35.37 -30.45
CA LEU A 64 -35.13 -36.81 -30.62
C LEU A 64 -34.92 -37.61 -29.33
N ASP A 65 -34.12 -37.14 -28.40
CA ASP A 65 -33.84 -37.82 -27.14
C ASP A 65 -34.90 -37.52 -26.08
N LYS A 66 -35.82 -38.46 -25.88
CA LYS A 66 -36.85 -38.39 -24.85
C LYS A 66 -36.32 -38.67 -23.43
N ASN A 67 -35.06 -39.09 -23.29
CA ASN A 67 -34.39 -39.42 -22.03
C ASN A 67 -33.25 -38.42 -21.68
N GLU A 68 -33.36 -37.17 -22.13
CA GLU A 68 -32.39 -36.15 -21.83
C GLU A 68 -32.12 -36.05 -20.30
N GLN A 69 -30.94 -36.41 -19.85
CA GLN A 69 -30.52 -36.14 -18.48
C GLN A 69 -30.29 -34.65 -18.32
N ILE A 70 -31.33 -33.93 -17.88
CA ILE A 70 -31.29 -32.49 -17.68
C ILE A 70 -30.28 -32.21 -16.54
N GLN A 71 -29.16 -31.54 -16.88
CA GLN A 71 -28.14 -31.14 -15.93
C GLN A 71 -28.73 -30.24 -14.84
N VAL A 72 -28.40 -30.54 -13.59
CA VAL A 72 -28.87 -29.78 -12.44
C VAL A 72 -27.84 -28.68 -12.10
N ILE A 73 -28.33 -27.47 -11.92
CA ILE A 73 -27.49 -26.29 -11.62
C ILE A 73 -28.09 -25.44 -10.51
N SER A 74 -27.29 -24.57 -9.92
CA SER A 74 -27.78 -23.45 -9.10
C SER A 74 -27.72 -22.13 -9.88
N LYS A 75 -28.58 -21.19 -9.51
CA LYS A 75 -28.69 -19.88 -10.17
C LYS A 75 -28.16 -18.76 -9.28
N PHE A 76 -27.76 -17.65 -9.90
CA PHE A 76 -27.44 -16.39 -9.24
C PHE A 76 -28.17 -15.26 -9.97
N ASN A 77 -28.82 -14.38 -9.21
CA ASN A 77 -29.47 -13.20 -9.77
C ASN A 77 -28.45 -12.05 -9.75
N VAL A 78 -28.19 -11.47 -10.89
CA VAL A 78 -27.29 -10.32 -11.01
C VAL A 78 -27.99 -9.08 -10.49
N ILE A 79 -27.37 -8.43 -9.52
CA ILE A 79 -27.88 -7.19 -8.90
C ILE A 79 -26.80 -6.12 -8.95
N GLU A 80 -27.23 -4.86 -9.06
CA GLU A 80 -26.35 -3.73 -8.81
C GLU A 80 -26.14 -3.56 -7.32
N LYS A 81 -24.88 -3.39 -6.90
CA LYS A 81 -24.53 -3.08 -5.52
C LYS A 81 -23.25 -2.27 -5.42
N GLU A 82 -23.04 -1.63 -4.26
CA GLU A 82 -21.76 -1.03 -3.97
C GLU A 82 -20.65 -2.08 -3.98
N PHE A 83 -19.64 -1.85 -4.80
CA PHE A 83 -18.47 -2.72 -4.93
C PHE A 83 -17.19 -1.96 -4.64
N ASN A 84 -16.43 -2.48 -3.69
CA ASN A 84 -15.18 -1.89 -3.24
C ASN A 84 -14.06 -2.92 -3.35
N THR A 85 -12.90 -2.48 -3.83
CA THR A 85 -11.69 -3.29 -3.76
C THR A 85 -10.65 -2.66 -2.86
N TYR A 86 -9.79 -3.48 -2.29
CA TYR A 86 -8.79 -3.07 -1.32
C TYR A 86 -7.43 -3.66 -1.64
N VAL A 87 -6.42 -2.80 -1.58
CA VAL A 87 -5.02 -3.25 -1.55
C VAL A 87 -4.69 -3.68 -0.13
N LYS A 88 -4.30 -4.94 0.05
CA LYS A 88 -3.91 -5.52 1.34
C LYS A 88 -2.39 -5.51 1.44
N LEU A 89 -1.84 -4.80 2.43
CA LEU A 89 -0.41 -4.61 2.61
C LEU A 89 -0.03 -4.86 4.07
N GLN A 90 1.26 -5.19 4.27
CA GLN A 90 1.86 -5.12 5.59
C GLN A 90 2.22 -3.67 5.92
N ALA A 91 2.07 -3.30 7.18
CA ALA A 91 2.40 -1.99 7.69
C ALA A 91 3.20 -2.12 8.98
N ASN A 92 4.07 -1.15 9.22
CA ASN A 92 4.78 -0.99 10.48
C ASN A 92 4.22 0.19 11.25
N LEU A 93 4.00 0.01 12.55
CA LEU A 93 3.49 1.06 13.41
C LEU A 93 4.65 1.93 13.90
N LYS A 94 4.65 3.21 13.54
CA LYS A 94 5.71 4.18 13.88
C LYS A 94 5.16 5.42 14.55
N SER A 95 5.87 5.93 15.53
CA SER A 95 5.63 7.28 16.05
C SER A 95 6.48 8.31 15.28
N ARG A 96 5.91 9.46 14.97
CA ARG A 96 6.65 10.62 14.43
C ARG A 96 7.45 11.36 15.52
N LYS A 97 7.07 11.16 16.79
CA LYS A 97 7.73 11.77 17.96
C LYS A 97 8.51 10.69 18.70
N ASN A 98 9.66 10.31 18.15
CA ASN A 98 10.64 9.41 18.76
C ASN A 98 12.02 9.98 18.49
N VAL A 99 12.65 10.52 19.52
CA VAL A 99 13.91 11.24 19.41
C VAL A 99 14.87 10.74 20.49
N VAL A 100 16.08 10.40 20.06
CA VAL A 100 17.22 10.25 20.97
C VAL A 100 17.80 11.64 21.22
N ILE A 101 17.77 12.09 22.46
CA ILE A 101 18.38 13.35 22.87
C ILE A 101 19.88 13.14 23.00
N LEU A 102 20.62 13.98 22.30
CA LEU A 102 22.07 13.95 22.30
C LEU A 102 22.63 15.08 23.19
N SER A 103 23.82 14.87 23.77
CA SER A 103 24.55 15.93 24.46
C SER A 103 25.00 16.96 23.44
N GLU A 104 24.84 18.25 23.79
CA GLU A 104 25.42 19.37 23.04
C GLU A 104 26.67 19.95 23.74
N PHE A 105 26.95 19.45 24.97
CA PHE A 105 28.07 19.97 25.80
C PHE A 105 28.98 18.82 26.22
N GLN A 106 30.25 19.13 26.42
CA GLN A 106 31.27 18.21 26.92
C GLN A 106 31.37 18.27 28.45
N GLY A 107 31.26 17.12 29.10
CA GLY A 107 31.43 17.02 30.54
C GLY A 107 30.80 15.77 31.14
N PRO A 108 31.04 15.49 32.43
CA PRO A 108 30.37 14.39 33.12
C PRO A 108 28.87 14.72 33.33
N LEU A 109 28.00 13.73 33.11
CA LEU A 109 26.58 13.82 33.46
C LEU A 109 26.47 13.94 34.98
N LYS A 110 26.00 15.08 35.47
CA LYS A 110 25.94 15.37 36.91
C LYS A 110 24.69 14.79 37.54
N ASN A 111 23.54 15.13 36.98
CA ASN A 111 22.24 14.72 37.50
C ASN A 111 21.34 14.23 36.39
N LEU A 112 20.53 13.21 36.71
CA LEU A 112 19.43 12.73 35.89
C LEU A 112 18.15 12.82 36.74
N PHE A 113 17.15 13.60 36.26
CA PHE A 113 15.93 13.92 37.02
C PHE A 113 14.74 13.06 36.64
N VAL A 114 14.95 12.11 35.76
CA VAL A 114 13.87 11.26 35.21
C VAL A 114 14.24 9.78 35.25
N ARG A 115 13.26 8.91 35.12
CA ARG A 115 13.40 7.45 35.07
C ARG A 115 12.75 6.92 33.81
N GLU A 116 13.16 5.73 33.39
CA GLU A 116 12.47 5.01 32.32
C GLU A 116 10.99 4.77 32.66
N GLY A 117 10.10 4.90 31.67
CA GLY A 117 8.65 4.84 31.83
C GLY A 117 8.01 6.12 32.40
N GLN A 118 8.80 7.15 32.73
CA GLN A 118 8.26 8.40 33.26
C GLN A 118 7.67 9.29 32.17
N LEU A 119 6.45 9.80 32.40
CA LEU A 119 5.84 10.84 31.56
C LEU A 119 6.51 12.20 31.82
N VAL A 120 6.83 12.89 30.74
CA VAL A 120 7.47 14.22 30.77
C VAL A 120 6.70 15.21 29.90
N LYS A 121 6.76 16.49 30.27
CA LYS A 121 6.17 17.59 29.52
C LYS A 121 7.24 18.33 28.72
N LYS A 122 6.85 18.92 27.60
CA LYS A 122 7.73 19.81 26.82
C LYS A 122 8.35 20.88 27.71
N GLY A 123 9.67 21.06 27.63
CA GLY A 123 10.42 22.01 28.45
C GLY A 123 10.73 21.53 29.87
N GLN A 124 10.37 20.33 30.28
CA GLN A 124 10.76 19.76 31.57
C GLN A 124 12.25 19.43 31.54
N LEU A 125 12.99 19.81 32.61
CA LEU A 125 14.38 19.46 32.80
C LEU A 125 14.52 17.94 33.00
N LEU A 126 15.36 17.31 32.18
CA LEU A 126 15.61 15.88 32.19
C LEU A 126 16.94 15.52 32.81
N ALA A 127 17.97 16.28 32.48
CA ALA A 127 19.32 16.01 32.92
C ALA A 127 20.16 17.31 33.02
N GLU A 128 21.23 17.25 33.79
CA GLU A 128 22.22 18.33 33.95
C GLU A 128 23.61 17.75 33.77
N ILE A 129 24.41 18.38 32.89
CA ILE A 129 25.81 18.10 32.67
C ILE A 129 26.59 19.07 33.57
N ASN A 130 27.73 18.64 34.08
CA ASN A 130 28.61 19.51 34.84
C ASN A 130 29.07 20.70 33.96
N ASP A 131 28.83 21.90 34.40
CA ASP A 131 29.09 23.13 33.64
C ASP A 131 30.59 23.53 33.61
N SER A 132 31.43 22.80 34.31
CA SER A 132 32.90 23.01 34.33
C SER A 132 33.30 24.45 34.63
N GLY A 133 32.53 25.16 35.48
CA GLY A 133 32.81 26.54 35.90
C GLY A 133 32.26 27.62 34.95
N LEU A 134 31.39 27.25 33.99
CA LEU A 134 30.75 28.24 33.10
C LEU A 134 29.86 29.23 33.83
N LYS A 135 29.27 28.82 34.96
CA LYS A 135 28.45 29.71 35.79
C LYS A 135 29.27 30.82 36.42
N GLU A 136 30.42 30.48 37.01
CA GLU A 136 31.36 31.42 37.58
C GLU A 136 31.93 32.34 36.48
N GLN A 137 32.23 31.82 35.31
CA GLN A 137 32.69 32.62 34.17
C GLN A 137 31.60 33.59 33.67
N LEU A 138 30.33 33.16 33.66
CA LEU A 138 29.21 34.03 33.33
C LEU A 138 29.10 35.20 34.33
N ASP A 139 29.21 34.92 35.61
CA ASP A 139 29.15 35.94 36.65
C ASP A 139 30.30 36.97 36.50
N GLN A 140 31.53 36.55 36.17
CA GLN A 140 32.64 37.43 35.85
C GLN A 140 32.35 38.32 34.63
N MET A 141 31.83 37.71 33.54
CA MET A 141 31.50 38.49 32.33
C MET A 141 30.32 39.45 32.54
N LEU A 142 29.38 39.12 33.41
CA LEU A 142 28.30 40.04 33.80
C LEU A 142 28.82 41.28 34.53
N ILE A 143 29.79 41.12 35.45
CA ILE A 143 30.43 42.23 36.12
C ILE A 143 31.13 43.15 35.11
N GLN A 144 31.89 42.56 34.15
CA GLN A 144 32.57 43.32 33.11
C GLN A 144 31.56 44.03 32.16
N ALA A 145 30.49 43.37 31.76
CA ALA A 145 29.45 43.97 30.91
C ALA A 145 28.73 45.13 31.61
N ASN A 146 28.46 45.01 32.90
CA ASN A 146 27.88 46.10 33.70
C ASN A 146 28.81 47.29 33.79
N PHE A 147 30.13 47.08 34.01
CA PHE A 147 31.10 48.14 34.02
C PHE A 147 31.19 48.93 32.69
N THR A 148 31.27 48.18 31.58
CA THR A 148 31.30 48.79 30.24
C THR A 148 30.00 49.49 29.88
N LYS A 149 28.85 48.94 30.31
CA LYS A 149 27.56 49.61 30.18
C LYS A 149 27.48 50.92 30.91
N ASP A 150 27.88 50.97 32.19
CA ASP A 150 27.85 52.17 32.98
C ASP A 150 28.81 53.28 32.41
N ASN A 151 29.98 52.88 31.88
CA ASN A 151 30.87 53.76 31.15
C ASN A 151 30.24 54.29 29.86
N PHE A 152 29.62 53.41 29.03
CA PHE A 152 28.93 53.83 27.82
C PHE A 152 27.77 54.78 28.14
N ASP A 153 26.95 54.49 29.12
CA ASP A 153 25.82 55.35 29.53
C ASP A 153 26.29 56.71 30.01
N ARG A 154 27.50 56.81 30.66
CA ARG A 154 28.11 58.07 31.07
C ARG A 154 28.61 58.85 29.85
N VAL A 155 29.38 58.21 28.98
CA VAL A 155 29.92 58.84 27.75
C VAL A 155 28.76 59.25 26.81
N LYS A 156 27.73 58.48 26.69
CA LYS A 156 26.54 58.81 25.90
C LYS A 156 25.86 60.09 26.40
N ARG A 157 25.64 60.24 27.72
CA ARG A 157 25.05 61.45 28.30
C ARG A 157 25.92 62.70 28.10
N LEU A 158 27.25 62.57 28.06
CA LEU A 158 28.20 63.69 27.78
C LEU A 158 28.12 64.05 26.29
N TRP A 159 28.12 63.03 25.40
CA TRP A 159 28.00 63.19 23.94
C TRP A 159 26.70 63.88 23.54
N GLU A 160 25.58 63.49 24.14
CA GLU A 160 24.27 64.13 23.94
C GLU A 160 24.25 65.61 24.33
N LYS A 161 25.19 66.07 25.19
CA LYS A 161 25.44 67.45 25.57
C LYS A 161 26.55 68.16 24.76
N ASN A 162 26.98 67.47 23.65
CA ASN A 162 28.11 67.93 22.82
C ASN A 162 29.44 68.01 23.58
N ILE A 163 29.66 67.21 24.61
CA ILE A 163 30.89 67.14 25.41
C ILE A 163 31.64 65.85 25.09
N GLY A 164 32.91 65.94 24.63
CA GLY A 164 33.74 64.79 24.26
C GLY A 164 33.94 64.62 22.75
N SER A 165 34.70 63.59 22.36
CA SER A 165 34.94 63.28 20.95
C SER A 165 34.04 62.09 20.47
N GLU A 166 33.66 62.07 19.19
CA GLU A 166 32.98 60.98 18.56
C GLU A 166 33.70 59.62 18.75
N MET A 167 35.03 59.65 18.65
CA MET A 167 35.91 58.49 18.90
C MET A 167 35.71 57.89 20.29
N GLN A 168 35.58 58.70 21.33
CA GLN A 168 35.34 58.26 22.71
C GLN A 168 33.94 57.61 22.84
N PHE A 169 32.96 58.22 22.22
CA PHE A 169 31.60 57.65 22.19
C PHE A 169 31.54 56.29 21.45
N LEU A 170 32.10 56.21 20.23
CA LEU A 170 32.15 54.98 19.45
C LEU A 170 32.94 53.87 20.15
N LYS A 171 34.07 54.23 20.81
CA LYS A 171 34.82 53.27 21.58
C LYS A 171 34.02 52.71 22.76
N ALA A 172 33.42 53.58 23.58
CA ALA A 172 32.61 53.13 24.73
C ALA A 172 31.44 52.27 24.31
N LYS A 173 30.80 52.59 23.16
CA LYS A 173 29.72 51.79 22.55
C LYS A 173 30.24 50.39 22.15
N SER A 174 31.36 50.34 21.41
CA SER A 174 31.96 49.09 20.97
C SER A 174 32.39 48.19 22.14
N ASP A 175 32.97 48.76 23.19
CA ASP A 175 33.42 48.03 24.39
C ASP A 175 32.20 47.39 25.11
N PHE A 176 31.09 48.14 25.22
CA PHE A 176 29.82 47.62 25.77
C PHE A 176 29.23 46.52 24.91
N GLU A 177 29.09 46.74 23.60
CA GLU A 177 28.51 45.73 22.68
C GLU A 177 29.33 44.44 22.68
N THR A 178 30.69 44.57 22.70
CA THR A 178 31.58 43.40 22.75
C THR A 178 31.41 42.61 24.03
N SER A 179 31.40 43.29 25.21
CA SER A 179 31.25 42.60 26.49
C SER A 179 29.84 41.95 26.63
N ASN A 180 28.80 42.61 26.11
CA ASN A 180 27.47 42.03 26.11
C ASN A 180 27.39 40.76 25.21
N LYS A 181 28.07 40.76 24.07
CA LYS A 181 28.16 39.56 23.20
C LYS A 181 28.91 38.41 23.87
N MET A 182 29.95 38.71 24.67
CA MET A 182 30.63 37.66 25.46
C MET A 182 29.72 37.05 26.53
N VAL A 183 28.87 37.86 27.19
CA VAL A 183 27.84 37.34 28.12
C VAL A 183 26.86 36.43 27.43
N GLU A 184 26.34 36.84 26.26
CA GLU A 184 25.43 36.01 25.45
C GLU A 184 26.09 34.68 25.09
N GLN A 185 27.34 34.68 24.63
CA GLN A 185 28.06 33.46 24.25
C GLN A 185 28.17 32.45 25.41
N ILE A 186 28.56 32.93 26.60
CA ILE A 186 28.69 32.04 27.77
C ILE A 186 27.32 31.55 28.24
N ARG A 187 26.29 32.41 28.18
CA ARG A 187 24.92 31.99 28.51
C ARG A 187 24.41 30.90 27.59
N ASP A 188 24.71 30.98 26.28
CA ASP A 188 24.38 29.96 25.32
C ASP A 188 25.12 28.64 25.63
N GLN A 189 26.38 28.67 25.97
CA GLN A 189 27.14 27.49 26.39
C GLN A 189 26.56 26.88 27.68
N LEU A 190 26.21 27.69 28.66
CA LEU A 190 25.60 27.24 29.90
C LEU A 190 24.23 26.65 29.68
N SER A 191 23.46 27.16 28.72
CA SER A 191 22.15 26.60 28.36
C SER A 191 22.26 25.17 27.86
N LYS A 192 23.33 24.81 27.14
CA LYS A 192 23.58 23.47 26.60
C LYS A 192 23.97 22.43 27.66
N THR A 193 24.25 22.84 28.87
CA THR A 193 24.49 21.92 29.99
C THR A 193 23.20 21.36 30.58
N LYS A 194 22.06 21.99 30.30
CA LYS A 194 20.75 21.58 30.79
C LYS A 194 19.92 20.98 29.66
N ILE A 195 19.49 19.74 29.82
CA ILE A 195 18.78 18.99 28.83
C ILE A 195 17.28 18.99 29.13
N TYR A 196 16.48 19.42 28.18
CA TYR A 196 15.03 19.56 28.30
C TYR A 196 14.29 18.66 27.33
N ALA A 197 13.07 18.26 27.71
CA ALA A 197 12.17 17.49 26.81
C ALA A 197 11.71 18.36 25.62
N PRO A 198 11.89 17.90 24.38
CA PRO A 198 11.49 18.67 23.19
C PRO A 198 9.97 18.65 22.94
N PHE A 199 9.25 17.65 23.48
CA PHE A 199 7.81 17.49 23.39
C PHE A 199 7.27 16.67 24.57
N ASP A 200 5.94 16.63 24.72
CA ASP A 200 5.28 15.78 25.72
C ASP A 200 5.39 14.31 25.31
N GLY A 201 5.87 13.46 26.22
CA GLY A 201 6.11 12.05 25.94
C GLY A 201 6.46 11.23 27.16
N GLU A 202 7.05 10.08 26.93
CA GLU A 202 7.54 9.15 27.93
C GLU A 202 9.04 8.89 27.69
N ILE A 203 9.81 8.73 28.76
CA ILE A 203 11.21 8.30 28.68
C ILE A 203 11.22 6.80 28.37
N ASP A 204 11.62 6.47 27.15
CA ASP A 204 11.66 5.08 26.66
C ASP A 204 12.91 4.34 27.16
N GLU A 205 14.06 5.04 27.12
CA GLU A 205 15.36 4.45 27.42
C GLU A 205 16.32 5.51 27.98
N ILE A 206 17.09 5.17 29.01
CA ILE A 206 18.20 5.94 29.51
C ILE A 206 19.50 5.29 29.03
N ILE A 207 20.20 5.96 28.11
CA ILE A 207 21.43 5.44 27.47
C ILE A 207 22.67 5.81 28.28
N SER A 208 22.70 7.02 28.86
CA SER A 208 23.81 7.51 29.66
C SER A 208 23.42 7.73 31.13
N ASN A 209 24.21 7.21 32.06
CA ASN A 209 23.97 7.32 33.49
C ASN A 209 24.78 8.47 34.14
N PRO A 210 24.37 8.97 35.31
CA PRO A 210 25.17 9.92 36.08
C PRO A 210 26.60 9.41 36.27
N GLY A 211 27.58 10.31 36.06
CA GLY A 211 29.01 10.00 36.05
C GLY A 211 29.61 9.65 34.69
N SER A 212 28.77 9.37 33.66
CA SER A 212 29.25 9.17 32.28
C SER A 212 29.87 10.47 31.73
N ASN A 213 31.02 10.35 31.09
CA ASN A 213 31.65 11.50 30.42
C ASN A 213 31.05 11.64 29.01
N LEU A 214 30.40 12.77 28.76
CA LEU A 214 29.70 13.06 27.51
C LEU A 214 30.57 13.99 26.64
N VAL A 215 30.45 13.80 25.33
CA VAL A 215 30.95 14.73 24.31
C VAL A 215 29.77 15.15 23.40
N PRO A 216 29.86 16.26 22.68
CA PRO A 216 28.83 16.66 21.73
C PRO A 216 28.48 15.50 20.76
N GLY A 217 27.20 15.18 20.66
CA GLY A 217 26.71 14.03 19.89
C GLY A 217 26.55 12.72 20.67
N SER A 218 26.97 12.64 21.94
CA SER A 218 26.75 11.45 22.78
C SER A 218 25.25 11.24 23.05
N PRO A 219 24.70 10.04 22.84
CA PRO A 219 23.30 9.75 23.13
C PRO A 219 23.07 9.68 24.64
N MET A 220 22.00 10.34 25.11
CA MET A 220 21.70 10.44 26.54
C MET A 220 20.49 9.65 26.95
N LEU A 221 19.35 9.91 26.32
CA LEU A 221 18.08 9.26 26.61
C LEU A 221 17.14 9.36 25.39
N ARG A 222 16.15 8.48 25.34
CA ARG A 222 15.12 8.48 24.28
C ARG A 222 13.81 8.96 24.87
N VAL A 223 13.19 9.92 24.18
CA VAL A 223 11.83 10.40 24.48
C VAL A 223 10.91 9.97 23.34
N VAL A 224 9.78 9.36 23.67
CA VAL A 224 8.80 8.91 22.69
C VAL A 224 7.40 9.40 23.09
N ASN A 225 6.60 9.77 22.10
CA ASN A 225 5.18 9.99 22.29
C ASN A 225 4.41 8.96 21.46
N LEU A 226 3.62 8.15 22.11
CA LEU A 226 2.86 7.06 21.51
C LEU A 226 1.35 7.34 21.41
N ASP A 227 0.88 8.56 21.67
CA ASP A 227 -0.56 8.90 21.64
C ASP A 227 -1.15 8.71 20.24
N ILE A 228 -0.38 9.11 19.22
CA ILE A 228 -0.71 8.88 17.82
C ILE A 228 0.42 8.09 17.17
N ILE A 229 0.06 6.94 16.65
CA ILE A 229 0.96 6.05 15.91
C ILE A 229 0.49 6.02 14.46
N TYR A 230 1.41 5.90 13.53
CA TYR A 230 1.14 5.86 12.10
C TYR A 230 1.41 4.45 11.57
N ALA A 231 0.42 3.86 10.93
CA ALA A 231 0.61 2.66 10.13
C ALA A 231 1.28 3.06 8.81
N GLU A 232 2.57 2.81 8.71
CA GLU A 232 3.38 3.07 7.53
C GLU A 232 3.41 1.83 6.65
N ALA A 233 3.00 1.96 5.39
CA ALA A 233 3.02 0.89 4.40
C ALA A 233 3.70 1.32 3.10
N GLN A 234 4.25 0.34 2.37
CA GLN A 234 4.82 0.51 1.05
C GLN A 234 3.82 0.04 0.00
N VAL A 235 3.34 0.96 -0.81
CA VAL A 235 2.30 0.72 -1.82
C VAL A 235 2.96 0.59 -3.20
N PRO A 236 2.65 -0.46 -4.00
CA PRO A 236 3.14 -0.58 -5.37
C PRO A 236 2.73 0.59 -6.27
N GLU A 237 3.63 1.04 -7.14
CA GLU A 237 3.45 2.23 -8.01
C GLU A 237 2.20 2.18 -8.87
N LYS A 238 1.72 0.99 -9.25
CA LYS A 238 0.49 0.83 -10.04
C LYS A 238 -0.77 1.41 -9.38
N TYR A 239 -0.73 1.67 -8.07
CA TYR A 239 -1.84 2.24 -7.31
C TYR A 239 -1.70 3.76 -7.06
N VAL A 240 -0.67 4.42 -7.65
CA VAL A 240 -0.40 5.84 -7.39
C VAL A 240 -1.55 6.77 -7.76
N SER A 241 -2.32 6.42 -8.80
CA SER A 241 -3.49 7.19 -9.24
C SER A 241 -4.76 6.94 -8.44
N SER A 242 -4.80 5.87 -7.62
CA SER A 242 -6.00 5.46 -6.88
C SER A 242 -5.88 5.65 -5.37
N ILE A 243 -4.67 5.89 -4.85
CA ILE A 243 -4.43 6.07 -3.42
C ILE A 243 -3.90 7.48 -3.17
N GLU A 244 -4.80 8.35 -2.74
CA GLU A 244 -4.55 9.76 -2.47
C GLU A 244 -4.76 10.09 -0.98
N LEU A 245 -4.50 11.35 -0.62
CA LEU A 245 -4.82 11.85 0.72
C LEU A 245 -6.33 11.75 0.98
N GLY A 246 -6.71 11.25 2.16
CA GLY A 246 -8.10 11.04 2.53
C GLY A 246 -8.66 9.67 2.13
N THR A 247 -7.96 8.87 1.33
CA THR A 247 -8.37 7.50 0.98
C THR A 247 -8.60 6.68 2.24
N GLN A 248 -9.74 5.97 2.30
CA GLN A 248 -10.10 5.13 3.44
C GLN A 248 -9.16 3.95 3.58
N ALA A 249 -8.78 3.68 4.83
CA ALA A 249 -7.92 2.56 5.19
C ALA A 249 -8.42 1.88 6.45
N LEU A 250 -8.32 0.57 6.51
CA LEU A 250 -8.57 -0.25 7.70
C LEU A 250 -7.23 -0.81 8.18
N VAL A 251 -6.81 -0.42 9.37
CA VAL A 251 -5.59 -0.91 10.01
C VAL A 251 -5.94 -2.00 11.01
N SER A 252 -5.45 -3.21 10.76
CA SER A 252 -5.59 -4.37 11.64
C SER A 252 -4.28 -4.66 12.35
N ILE A 253 -4.33 -4.80 13.67
CA ILE A 253 -3.19 -5.12 14.53
C ILE A 253 -3.46 -6.51 15.14
N PRO A 254 -3.02 -7.60 14.48
CA PRO A 254 -3.41 -8.96 14.86
C PRO A 254 -3.03 -9.32 16.29
N LEU A 255 -1.85 -8.89 16.74
CA LEU A 255 -1.37 -9.18 18.10
C LEU A 255 -2.30 -8.64 19.21
N LEU A 256 -3.03 -7.55 18.91
CA LEU A 256 -3.94 -6.91 19.87
C LEU A 256 -5.43 -7.20 19.57
N ASN A 257 -5.72 -8.00 18.53
CA ASN A 257 -7.07 -8.22 17.99
C ASN A 257 -7.84 -6.89 17.80
N LYS A 258 -7.14 -5.87 17.30
CA LYS A 258 -7.68 -4.51 17.15
C LYS A 258 -7.74 -4.14 15.68
N GLU A 259 -8.89 -3.61 15.26
CA GLU A 259 -9.08 -3.00 13.94
C GLU A 259 -9.48 -1.53 14.10
N VAL A 260 -8.87 -0.67 13.32
CA VAL A 260 -9.10 0.78 13.37
C VAL A 260 -9.34 1.29 11.97
N THR A 261 -10.50 1.90 11.76
CA THR A 261 -10.78 2.66 10.54
C THR A 261 -10.01 3.97 10.57
N SER A 262 -9.31 4.26 9.51
CA SER A 262 -8.45 5.42 9.36
C SER A 262 -8.51 5.96 7.93
N LYS A 263 -7.76 7.01 7.66
CA LYS A 263 -7.59 7.58 6.32
C LYS A 263 -6.12 7.82 6.05
N ILE A 264 -5.71 7.74 4.79
CA ILE A 264 -4.35 8.09 4.40
C ILE A 264 -4.15 9.59 4.61
N VAL A 265 -3.20 9.96 5.46
CA VAL A 265 -2.84 11.35 5.78
C VAL A 265 -1.53 11.79 5.13
N GLN A 266 -0.76 10.84 4.63
CA GLN A 266 0.45 11.11 3.87
C GLN A 266 0.60 10.06 2.77
N SER A 267 0.83 10.53 1.56
CA SER A 267 1.24 9.74 0.39
C SER A 267 2.57 10.33 -0.10
N GLY A 268 3.61 9.50 -0.16
CA GLY A 268 4.95 9.93 -0.54
C GLY A 268 5.04 10.26 -2.03
N ASN A 269 5.67 11.37 -2.36
CA ASN A 269 5.91 11.79 -3.75
C ASN A 269 7.11 11.07 -4.40
N PHE A 270 7.83 10.26 -3.62
CA PHE A 270 9.00 9.54 -4.09
C PHE A 270 8.68 8.05 -4.24
N ILE A 271 8.92 7.53 -5.45
CA ILE A 271 8.83 6.09 -5.73
C ILE A 271 10.24 5.50 -5.57
N ASN A 272 10.40 4.54 -4.68
CA ASN A 272 11.66 3.85 -4.48
C ASN A 272 11.97 2.98 -5.72
N PRO A 273 13.08 3.24 -6.44
CA PRO A 273 13.39 2.54 -7.68
C PRO A 273 13.72 1.04 -7.49
N ASN A 274 14.13 0.64 -6.28
CA ASN A 274 14.55 -0.75 -6.02
C ASN A 274 13.36 -1.70 -5.91
N ASN A 275 12.24 -1.23 -5.37
CA ASN A 275 11.05 -2.08 -5.13
C ASN A 275 9.76 -1.52 -5.76
N ARG A 276 9.85 -0.41 -6.51
CA ARG A 276 8.72 0.23 -7.19
C ARG A 276 7.53 0.50 -6.26
N THR A 277 7.81 1.06 -5.07
CA THR A 277 6.79 1.42 -4.09
C THR A 277 6.90 2.87 -3.65
N PHE A 278 5.79 3.43 -3.18
CA PHE A 278 5.73 4.70 -2.47
C PHE A 278 5.18 4.49 -1.05
N ARG A 279 5.57 5.37 -0.13
CA ARG A 279 5.18 5.28 1.27
C ARG A 279 3.84 5.96 1.51
N VAL A 280 2.97 5.31 2.27
CA VAL A 280 1.74 5.90 2.80
C VAL A 280 1.67 5.76 4.30
N GLU A 281 0.96 6.68 4.95
CA GLU A 281 0.76 6.67 6.40
C GLU A 281 -0.71 6.89 6.74
N ALA A 282 -1.22 6.07 7.66
CA ALA A 282 -2.55 6.18 8.25
C ALA A 282 -2.44 6.29 9.78
N PRO A 283 -3.00 7.33 10.42
CA PRO A 283 -2.93 7.51 11.87
C PRO A 283 -3.80 6.48 12.61
N VAL A 284 -3.29 6.00 13.73
CA VAL A 284 -3.96 5.09 14.65
C VAL A 284 -3.87 5.68 16.05
N GLU A 285 -5.01 5.98 16.66
CA GLU A 285 -5.06 6.44 18.03
C GLU A 285 -4.71 5.31 19.02
N ASN A 286 -3.85 5.62 19.97
CA ASN A 286 -3.32 4.69 20.96
C ASN A 286 -3.66 5.15 22.39
N LYS A 287 -4.98 5.38 22.64
CA LYS A 287 -5.46 5.88 23.95
C LYS A 287 -5.09 4.99 25.14
N ASP A 288 -5.07 3.69 24.92
CA ASP A 288 -4.74 2.66 25.91
C ASP A 288 -3.24 2.38 26.03
N LYS A 289 -2.38 3.04 25.21
CA LYS A 289 -0.92 2.90 25.15
C LYS A 289 -0.42 1.46 24.96
N ARG A 290 -1.30 0.57 24.47
CA ARG A 290 -0.95 -0.83 24.21
C ARG A 290 -0.18 -1.01 22.91
N ILE A 291 -0.35 -0.10 21.97
CA ILE A 291 0.35 -0.16 20.69
C ILE A 291 1.78 0.33 20.93
N LYS A 292 2.72 -0.57 20.74
CA LYS A 292 4.15 -0.27 20.81
C LYS A 292 4.69 0.07 19.43
N GLN A 293 5.78 0.81 19.39
CA GLN A 293 6.48 1.12 18.14
C GLN A 293 7.03 -0.15 17.50
N ASN A 294 7.12 -0.17 16.17
CA ASN A 294 7.58 -1.30 15.34
C ASN A 294 6.73 -2.58 15.45
N LEU A 295 5.51 -2.51 16.00
CA LEU A 295 4.56 -3.61 15.87
C LEU A 295 4.14 -3.76 14.40
N ASN A 296 4.04 -5.02 13.97
CA ASN A 296 3.49 -5.34 12.65
C ASN A 296 1.98 -5.14 12.66
N ALA A 297 1.49 -4.49 11.62
CA ALA A 297 0.08 -4.32 11.32
C ALA A 297 -0.21 -4.73 9.88
N ARG A 298 -1.47 -4.88 9.56
CA ARG A 298 -1.97 -5.02 8.18
C ARG A 298 -2.81 -3.80 7.87
N ILE A 299 -2.67 -3.28 6.67
CA ILE A 299 -3.49 -2.17 6.20
C ILE A 299 -4.23 -2.59 4.93
N LYS A 300 -5.55 -2.35 4.91
CA LYS A 300 -6.40 -2.49 3.72
C LYS A 300 -6.75 -1.09 3.26
N ILE A 301 -6.31 -0.69 2.08
CA ILE A 301 -6.53 0.64 1.53
C ILE A 301 -7.53 0.51 0.38
N LYS A 302 -8.62 1.27 0.44
CA LYS A 302 -9.65 1.25 -0.61
C LYS A 302 -9.06 1.88 -1.88
N ASN A 303 -8.86 1.08 -2.92
CA ASN A 303 -8.26 1.54 -4.18
C ASN A 303 -9.28 1.70 -5.32
N TYR A 304 -10.49 1.16 -5.15
CA TYR A 304 -11.56 1.28 -6.11
C TYR A 304 -12.92 1.28 -5.42
N SER A 305 -13.87 2.02 -5.95
CA SER A 305 -15.25 2.07 -5.47
C SER A 305 -16.18 2.37 -6.64
N ASN A 306 -17.21 1.54 -6.82
CA ASN A 306 -18.33 1.80 -7.72
C ASN A 306 -19.63 1.55 -6.95
N LEU A 307 -20.52 2.54 -6.89
CA LEU A 307 -21.77 2.47 -6.12
C LEU A 307 -22.82 1.57 -6.81
N ASN A 308 -22.78 1.46 -8.13
CA ASN A 308 -23.76 0.74 -8.96
C ASN A 308 -23.03 -0.26 -9.86
N ALA A 309 -22.24 -1.16 -9.26
CA ALA A 309 -21.53 -2.20 -10.01
C ALA A 309 -22.38 -3.43 -10.16
N LEU A 310 -22.43 -3.99 -11.36
CA LEU A 310 -22.93 -5.34 -11.59
C LEU A 310 -21.88 -6.34 -11.14
N VAL A 311 -22.15 -7.07 -10.07
CA VAL A 311 -21.17 -7.92 -9.41
C VAL A 311 -21.59 -9.37 -9.47
N VAL A 312 -20.63 -10.24 -9.84
CA VAL A 312 -20.85 -11.68 -9.88
C VAL A 312 -19.73 -12.41 -9.13
N PRO A 313 -20.00 -13.60 -8.56
CA PRO A 313 -18.95 -14.43 -7.96
C PRO A 313 -17.88 -14.82 -9.00
N LEU A 314 -16.59 -14.77 -8.63
CA LEU A 314 -15.48 -15.15 -9.52
C LEU A 314 -15.63 -16.55 -10.13
N ARG A 315 -16.25 -17.47 -9.40
CA ARG A 315 -16.44 -18.88 -9.82
C ARG A 315 -17.37 -19.07 -11.02
N VAL A 316 -18.17 -18.06 -11.39
CA VAL A 316 -19.08 -18.18 -12.57
C VAL A 316 -18.37 -17.87 -13.88
N LEU A 317 -17.21 -17.20 -13.82
CA LEU A 317 -16.44 -16.86 -15.01
C LEU A 317 -15.82 -18.08 -15.67
N ARG A 318 -15.85 -18.09 -17.00
CA ARG A 318 -15.23 -19.11 -17.85
C ARG A 318 -14.41 -18.42 -18.93
N GLU A 319 -13.41 -19.12 -19.40
CA GLU A 319 -12.61 -18.72 -20.55
C GLU A 319 -12.78 -19.70 -21.69
N ASP A 320 -12.93 -19.20 -22.91
CA ASP A 320 -12.95 -20.05 -24.09
C ASP A 320 -11.53 -20.33 -24.62
N ALA A 321 -11.43 -21.19 -25.61
CA ALA A 321 -10.14 -21.57 -26.24
C ALA A 321 -9.40 -20.38 -26.88
N SER A 322 -10.07 -19.24 -27.08
CA SER A 322 -9.45 -17.99 -27.58
C SER A 322 -9.04 -17.03 -26.49
N GLY A 323 -9.24 -17.39 -25.19
CA GLY A 323 -8.94 -16.55 -24.03
C GLY A 323 -9.99 -15.47 -23.76
N LYS A 324 -11.20 -15.59 -24.34
CA LYS A 324 -12.29 -14.65 -24.05
C LYS A 324 -13.12 -15.12 -22.88
N THR A 325 -13.37 -14.19 -21.94
CA THR A 325 -14.19 -14.47 -20.75
C THR A 325 -15.69 -14.48 -21.10
N PHE A 326 -16.40 -15.46 -20.56
CA PHE A 326 -17.83 -15.58 -20.74
C PHE A 326 -18.53 -16.11 -19.49
N ILE A 327 -19.86 -15.96 -19.46
CA ILE A 327 -20.75 -16.47 -18.42
C ILE A 327 -21.94 -17.16 -19.11
N TYR A 328 -22.52 -18.16 -18.47
CA TYR A 328 -23.80 -18.75 -18.92
C TYR A 328 -24.97 -18.00 -18.27
N LYS A 329 -25.74 -17.27 -19.08
CA LYS A 329 -27.03 -16.69 -18.72
C LYS A 329 -28.13 -17.71 -18.89
N LEU A 330 -29.15 -17.65 -18.05
CA LEU A 330 -30.31 -18.52 -18.08
C LEU A 330 -31.47 -17.81 -18.76
N ALA A 331 -31.90 -18.34 -19.90
CA ALA A 331 -33.11 -17.91 -20.58
C ALA A 331 -34.30 -18.77 -20.12
N THR A 332 -35.42 -18.12 -19.87
CA THR A 332 -36.67 -18.80 -19.46
C THR A 332 -37.20 -19.67 -20.57
N THR A 333 -37.79 -20.79 -20.19
CA THR A 333 -38.54 -21.72 -21.12
C THR A 333 -39.98 -21.86 -20.68
N ASP A 334 -40.80 -22.45 -21.49
CA ASP A 334 -42.23 -22.73 -21.18
C ASP A 334 -42.42 -23.71 -20.02
N LYS A 335 -41.36 -24.40 -19.60
CA LYS A 335 -41.41 -25.39 -18.51
C LYS A 335 -40.88 -24.79 -17.21
N LYS A 336 -41.63 -24.93 -16.12
CA LYS A 336 -41.24 -24.47 -14.79
C LYS A 336 -39.91 -25.12 -14.36
N ASN A 337 -38.97 -24.31 -13.83
CA ASN A 337 -37.62 -24.71 -13.37
C ASN A 337 -36.67 -25.28 -14.44
N ILE A 338 -37.03 -25.19 -15.73
CA ILE A 338 -36.15 -25.53 -16.84
C ILE A 338 -35.77 -24.25 -17.56
N PHE A 339 -34.49 -24.07 -17.76
CA PHE A 339 -33.91 -22.92 -18.43
C PHE A 339 -33.01 -23.37 -19.56
N LEU A 340 -32.77 -22.46 -20.50
CA LEU A 340 -31.80 -22.66 -21.56
C LEU A 340 -30.54 -21.86 -21.21
N THR A 341 -29.39 -22.48 -21.28
CA THR A 341 -28.11 -21.77 -21.12
C THR A 341 -27.79 -20.98 -22.36
N VAL A 342 -27.38 -19.73 -22.19
CA VAL A 342 -26.92 -18.85 -23.27
C VAL A 342 -25.54 -18.34 -22.92
N LYS A 343 -24.54 -18.64 -23.74
CA LYS A 343 -23.18 -18.19 -23.58
C LYS A 343 -23.08 -16.70 -23.91
N ILE A 344 -22.76 -15.86 -22.91
CA ILE A 344 -22.58 -14.41 -23.05
C ILE A 344 -21.15 -14.06 -22.80
N PHE A 345 -20.48 -13.40 -23.73
CA PHE A 345 -19.15 -12.82 -23.54
C PHE A 345 -19.27 -11.56 -22.70
N VAL A 346 -18.39 -11.42 -21.72
CA VAL A 346 -18.40 -10.31 -20.77
C VAL A 346 -17.08 -9.56 -20.77
N GLU A 347 -17.17 -8.24 -20.52
CA GLU A 347 -16.03 -7.40 -20.22
C GLU A 347 -15.97 -7.25 -18.69
N ILE A 348 -14.85 -7.68 -18.10
CA ILE A 348 -14.65 -7.70 -16.67
C ILE A 348 -13.97 -6.41 -16.18
N GLY A 349 -14.34 -5.96 -14.99
CA GLY A 349 -13.78 -4.79 -14.31
C GLY A 349 -12.85 -5.15 -13.14
N ALA A 350 -12.99 -4.39 -12.06
CA ALA A 350 -12.27 -4.64 -10.82
C ALA A 350 -12.74 -5.92 -10.14
N ASN A 351 -11.83 -6.59 -9.42
CA ASN A 351 -12.16 -7.79 -8.68
C ASN A 351 -11.58 -7.76 -7.25
N ASN A 352 -12.22 -8.48 -6.35
CA ASN A 352 -11.70 -8.83 -5.05
C ASN A 352 -11.49 -10.35 -4.94
N ASP A 353 -11.33 -10.89 -3.73
CA ASP A 353 -11.06 -12.32 -3.50
C ASP A 353 -12.25 -13.23 -3.87
N GLU A 354 -13.48 -12.71 -3.91
CA GLU A 354 -14.73 -13.50 -4.04
C GLU A 354 -15.55 -13.10 -5.26
N GLU A 355 -15.52 -11.84 -5.63
CA GLU A 355 -16.42 -11.23 -6.60
C GLU A 355 -15.67 -10.39 -7.63
N ILE A 356 -16.31 -10.21 -8.80
CA ILE A 356 -15.80 -9.39 -9.89
C ILE A 356 -16.91 -8.53 -10.48
N GLU A 357 -16.56 -7.31 -10.83
CA GLU A 357 -17.41 -6.38 -11.54
C GLU A 357 -17.51 -6.76 -13.03
N ILE A 358 -18.69 -6.67 -13.58
CA ILE A 358 -18.97 -6.85 -15.01
C ILE A 358 -19.29 -5.48 -15.61
N ILE A 359 -18.46 -5.03 -16.56
CA ILE A 359 -18.60 -3.72 -17.23
C ILE A 359 -19.61 -3.82 -18.38
N LYS A 360 -19.56 -4.94 -19.14
CA LYS A 360 -20.46 -5.17 -20.28
C LYS A 360 -20.81 -6.65 -20.41
N GLY A 361 -21.99 -6.92 -20.97
CA GLY A 361 -22.47 -8.26 -21.29
C GLY A 361 -23.58 -8.77 -20.39
N LEU A 362 -23.81 -8.15 -19.23
CA LEU A 362 -24.93 -8.45 -18.33
C LEU A 362 -25.72 -7.18 -18.01
N SER A 363 -26.94 -7.38 -17.55
CA SER A 363 -27.82 -6.33 -17.03
C SER A 363 -28.35 -6.72 -15.65
N GLU A 364 -28.80 -5.73 -14.89
CA GLU A 364 -29.48 -5.99 -13.62
C GLU A 364 -30.72 -6.88 -13.85
N GLY A 365 -30.91 -7.84 -12.96
CA GLY A 365 -32.00 -8.83 -13.04
C GLY A 365 -31.70 -10.05 -13.92
N ASP A 366 -30.56 -10.08 -14.61
CA ASP A 366 -30.12 -11.26 -15.33
C ASP A 366 -29.91 -12.46 -14.38
N ILE A 367 -30.29 -13.62 -14.81
CA ILE A 367 -30.10 -14.88 -14.08
C ILE A 367 -28.93 -15.62 -14.73
N ILE A 368 -27.95 -16.01 -13.97
CA ILE A 368 -26.75 -16.71 -14.45
C ILE A 368 -26.57 -18.05 -13.74
N VAL A 369 -25.78 -18.94 -14.33
CA VAL A 369 -25.39 -20.21 -13.70
C VAL A 369 -24.36 -19.94 -12.62
N LEU A 370 -24.66 -20.35 -11.38
CA LEU A 370 -23.73 -20.21 -10.25
C LEU A 370 -22.87 -21.45 -10.06
N GLU A 371 -23.50 -22.62 -9.93
CA GLU A 371 -22.80 -23.90 -9.81
C GLU A 371 -23.22 -24.83 -10.93
N GLY A 372 -22.33 -25.72 -11.35
CA GLY A 372 -22.55 -26.61 -12.49
C GLY A 372 -22.12 -26.02 -13.84
N ALA A 373 -21.60 -24.78 -13.87
CA ALA A 373 -21.15 -24.11 -15.10
C ALA A 373 -20.06 -24.87 -15.89
N ASN A 374 -19.30 -25.77 -15.23
CA ASN A 374 -18.31 -26.64 -15.89
C ASN A 374 -18.93 -27.76 -16.72
N ASN A 375 -20.17 -28.12 -16.42
CA ASN A 375 -20.84 -29.30 -16.98
C ASN A 375 -21.99 -28.91 -17.90
N VAL A 376 -22.06 -27.65 -18.29
CA VAL A 376 -23.11 -27.15 -19.20
C VAL A 376 -22.49 -26.56 -20.46
N GLU A 377 -23.21 -26.70 -21.55
CA GLU A 377 -22.85 -26.18 -22.86
C GLU A 377 -23.81 -25.05 -23.28
N ASP A 378 -23.44 -24.33 -24.34
CA ASP A 378 -24.30 -23.33 -24.94
C ASP A 378 -25.57 -23.96 -25.54
N ASN A 379 -26.71 -23.30 -25.34
CA ASN A 379 -28.03 -23.80 -25.77
C ASN A 379 -28.47 -25.15 -25.14
N GLN A 380 -27.96 -25.49 -23.97
CA GLN A 380 -28.35 -26.70 -23.24
C GLN A 380 -29.53 -26.42 -22.29
N ARG A 381 -30.46 -27.39 -22.18
CA ARG A 381 -31.50 -27.34 -21.15
C ARG A 381 -30.96 -27.76 -19.81
N VAL A 382 -31.26 -26.97 -18.80
CA VAL A 382 -30.79 -27.17 -17.41
C VAL A 382 -31.95 -27.04 -16.44
N ARG A 383 -31.86 -27.76 -15.33
CA ARG A 383 -32.85 -27.67 -14.24
C ARG A 383 -32.22 -26.90 -13.10
N VAL A 384 -32.89 -25.84 -12.65
CA VAL A 384 -32.47 -25.08 -11.46
C VAL A 384 -33.03 -25.75 -10.22
N ILE A 385 -32.14 -26.04 -9.24
CA ILE A 385 -32.51 -26.33 -7.85
C ILE A 385 -32.32 -25.04 -7.02
N GLU A 386 -33.28 -24.83 -6.12
CA GLU A 386 -33.22 -23.71 -5.15
C GLU A 386 -32.13 -23.92 -4.11
#